data_ff3c6ff9d38baccfbcd1e3be8b5fa75c
#
_entry.id   ff3c6ff9d38baccfbcd1e3be8b5fa75c
#
_cell.length_a   1.000
_cell.length_b   1.000
_cell.length_c   1.000
_cell.angle_alpha   90.00
_cell.angle_beta   90.00
_cell.angle_gamma   90.00
#
_symmetry.space_group_name_H-M   'P 1'
#
loop_
_entity.id
_entity.type
_entity.pdbx_description
1 polymer ?
#
loop_
_entity_poly.entity_id
_entity_poly.type
_entity_poly.pdbx_seq_one_letter_code
_entity_poly.pdbx_strand_id
1 'polypeptide(L)'
;PGDTEKPGDTEKPGDAEKPGDTEKPGNTEKPGDTEKPGDTEKPGNTDKTTVAKVSGFKQSRATETSIRLTWKKVKKADGYQVYRYNKSTKKYQKVATVKTNTYTDKKLKTATVYQYKVRAYRKSGKKTVTGKYSNVIKAATSPQKVTAVKAKRVKSKVKLTWKKVKGADGYEIYRATSKKGKYQKIKTLKKGTIVSYTDGKAKKGKTYYYKVRAVKNAGKTSVKGTASNAVRCGK
;
A
#
# COMPACT_ATOMS: atom_id res chain seq x y z
N PRO A 1 47.10 38.51 25.39
CA PRO A 1 47.67 37.81 26.50
C PRO A 1 46.74 36.69 26.93
N GLY A 2 47.19 35.60 26.88
CA GLY A 2 47.66 34.50 27.65
C GLY A 2 46.74 33.29 27.49
N ASP A 3 47.07 32.34 26.77
CA ASP A 3 47.76 31.07 27.02
C ASP A 3 47.37 30.40 28.33
N THR A 4 47.00 29.13 28.17
CA THR A 4 47.58 27.91 28.77
C THR A 4 46.44 26.94 29.01
N GLU A 5 46.48 25.82 28.57
CA GLU A 5 47.22 24.56 28.50
C GLU A 5 46.29 23.39 28.85
N LYS A 6 46.39 22.35 28.03
CA LYS A 6 46.03 20.97 28.30
C LYS A 6 47.13 20.32 29.14
N PRO A 7 46.87 19.42 30.07
CA PRO A 7 47.17 18.01 29.89
C PRO A 7 46.14 17.11 30.61
N GLY A 8 46.14 15.81 30.49
CA GLY A 8 46.97 14.76 30.02
C GLY A 8 46.35 13.43 30.37
N ASP A 9 46.77 12.41 29.66
CA ASP A 9 46.42 11.00 29.80
C ASP A 9 46.88 10.37 31.14
N THR A 10 46.15 9.36 31.60
CA THR A 10 46.67 8.20 32.34
C THR A 10 45.63 7.12 32.37
N GLU A 11 45.85 6.09 31.70
CA GLU A 11 46.44 4.74 31.94
C GLU A 11 45.45 3.71 32.50
N LYS A 12 45.41 2.62 31.75
CA LYS A 12 44.93 1.28 32.09
C LYS A 12 46.01 0.54 32.90
N PRO A 13 45.66 -0.27 33.91
CA PRO A 13 45.94 -1.71 33.83
C PRO A 13 44.85 -2.54 34.52
N GLY A 14 44.75 -3.81 34.39
CA GLY A 14 45.54 -4.93 33.97
C GLY A 14 44.78 -6.21 34.27
N ASP A 15 45.16 -7.25 33.62
CA ASP A 15 44.66 -8.63 33.67
C ASP A 15 44.86 -9.32 35.01
N ALA A 16 43.97 -10.26 35.36
CA ALA A 16 44.30 -11.46 36.19
C ALA A 16 43.14 -12.45 36.06
N GLU A 17 43.33 -13.48 35.38
CA GLU A 17 43.68 -14.88 35.64
C GLU A 17 42.53 -15.77 36.11
N LYS A 18 42.39 -16.84 35.33
CA LYS A 18 41.68 -18.10 35.53
C LYS A 18 42.55 -19.04 36.36
N PRO A 19 42.02 -19.88 37.27
CA PRO A 19 42.03 -21.31 37.04
C PRO A 19 40.79 -21.98 37.62
N GLY A 20 40.44 -23.20 37.35
CA GLY A 20 40.98 -24.41 36.88
C GLY A 20 39.98 -25.52 36.94
N ASP A 21 40.18 -26.52 36.19
CA ASP A 21 39.42 -27.76 36.03
C ASP A 21 39.27 -28.59 37.29
N THR A 22 38.14 -29.29 37.44
CA THR A 22 38.14 -30.62 38.04
C THR A 22 37.03 -31.50 37.50
N GLU A 23 37.45 -32.59 37.13
CA GLU A 23 37.03 -33.80 36.51
C GLU A 23 35.68 -34.44 36.91
N LYS A 24 35.18 -35.18 35.93
CA LYS A 24 34.19 -36.25 35.90
C LYS A 24 34.70 -37.47 36.73
N PRO A 25 33.84 -38.32 37.36
CA PRO A 25 33.42 -39.51 36.64
C PRO A 25 32.00 -40.02 36.93
N GLY A 26 31.44 -40.79 36.04
CA GLY A 26 31.16 -42.19 36.13
C GLY A 26 29.74 -42.61 35.77
N ASN A 27 29.69 -43.20 34.67
CA ASN A 27 28.81 -44.14 34.03
C ASN A 27 27.99 -45.06 34.98
N THR A 28 26.68 -45.19 34.72
CA THR A 28 25.99 -46.52 34.82
C THR A 28 24.85 -46.58 33.88
N GLU A 29 24.99 -47.46 32.93
CA GLU A 29 23.92 -47.96 32.07
C GLU A 29 22.95 -48.84 32.85
N LYS A 30 21.69 -48.79 32.37
CA LYS A 30 20.84 -49.98 32.37
C LYS A 30 19.42 -49.81 31.83
N PRO A 31 18.78 -50.87 31.39
CA PRO A 31 18.30 -51.02 30.02
C PRO A 31 16.79 -50.88 29.92
N GLY A 32 16.40 -50.63 28.67
CA GLY A 32 15.20 -51.01 27.94
C GLY A 32 13.89 -51.14 28.69
N ASP A 33 12.97 -50.24 28.33
CA ASP A 33 11.57 -50.57 28.38
C ASP A 33 10.91 -50.31 27.03
N THR A 34 10.35 -51.37 26.56
CA THR A 34 9.55 -51.68 25.41
C THR A 34 8.72 -50.51 24.87
N GLU A 35 8.85 -50.33 23.57
CA GLU A 35 7.96 -49.54 22.73
C GLU A 35 6.49 -49.94 22.90
N LYS A 36 5.67 -48.99 23.31
CA LYS A 36 4.24 -49.10 23.24
C LYS A 36 3.79 -48.65 21.84
N PRO A 37 3.03 -49.49 21.09
CA PRO A 37 2.58 -49.13 19.75
C PRO A 37 1.62 -47.94 19.80
N GLY A 38 1.94 -46.94 18.99
CA GLY A 38 1.11 -45.99 18.33
C GLY A 38 -0.24 -45.61 18.92
N ASP A 39 -0.32 -44.50 19.61
CA ASP A 39 -1.54 -43.71 19.61
C ASP A 39 -1.78 -43.19 18.20
N THR A 40 -2.65 -43.85 17.46
CA THR A 40 -3.26 -43.30 16.27
C THR A 40 -3.90 -41.97 16.67
N GLU A 41 -3.31 -40.87 16.25
CA GLU A 41 -3.93 -39.56 16.37
C GLU A 41 -5.35 -39.66 15.79
N LYS A 42 -6.31 -39.63 16.69
CA LYS A 42 -7.74 -39.44 16.38
C LYS A 42 -7.83 -38.20 15.50
N PRO A 43 -8.45 -38.25 14.30
CA PRO A 43 -8.61 -37.06 13.48
C PRO A 43 -9.26 -35.99 14.33
N GLY A 44 -8.48 -34.96 14.66
CA GLY A 44 -8.92 -33.83 15.49
C GLY A 44 -10.25 -33.32 14.99
N ASN A 45 -11.24 -33.37 15.86
CA ASN A 45 -12.53 -32.69 15.72
C ASN A 45 -12.23 -31.23 15.39
N THR A 46 -12.12 -30.91 14.07
CA THR A 46 -11.96 -29.53 13.61
C THR A 46 -13.22 -28.79 14.00
N ASP A 47 -13.12 -28.12 15.12
CA ASP A 47 -14.15 -27.32 15.74
C ASP A 47 -14.93 -26.54 14.66
N LYS A 48 -16.20 -26.89 14.47
CA LYS A 48 -17.12 -26.28 13.50
C LYS A 48 -17.36 -24.78 13.73
N THR A 49 -16.71 -24.19 14.74
CA THR A 49 -17.00 -22.85 15.25
C THR A 49 -16.02 -21.78 14.81
N THR A 50 -14.85 -22.11 14.28
CA THR A 50 -13.86 -21.10 13.90
C THR A 50 -13.99 -20.66 12.44
N VAL A 51 -13.91 -19.35 12.20
CA VAL A 51 -13.88 -18.73 10.87
C VAL A 51 -12.51 -18.10 10.64
N ALA A 52 -11.82 -18.55 9.59
CA ALA A 52 -10.47 -18.08 9.30
C ALA A 52 -10.41 -16.56 8.99
N LYS A 53 -9.27 -15.96 9.30
CA LYS A 53 -8.99 -14.55 8.98
C LYS A 53 -8.95 -14.35 7.47
N VAL A 54 -9.55 -13.26 6.99
CA VAL A 54 -9.47 -12.86 5.59
C VAL A 54 -8.05 -12.43 5.23
N SER A 55 -7.51 -12.99 4.13
CA SER A 55 -6.19 -12.66 3.56
C SER A 55 -6.31 -12.07 2.16
N GLY A 56 -5.22 -11.46 1.65
CA GLY A 56 -5.17 -10.87 0.31
C GLY A 56 -6.10 -9.67 0.13
N PHE A 57 -6.51 -9.00 1.21
CA PHE A 57 -7.40 -7.84 1.16
C PHE A 57 -6.70 -6.64 0.52
N LYS A 58 -7.28 -6.15 -0.58
CA LYS A 58 -6.71 -5.04 -1.36
C LYS A 58 -7.76 -4.26 -2.13
N GLN A 59 -7.42 -3.06 -2.55
CA GLN A 59 -8.13 -2.32 -3.59
C GLN A 59 -7.77 -2.91 -4.95
N SER A 60 -8.77 -3.26 -5.76
CA SER A 60 -8.58 -3.78 -7.13
C SER A 60 -8.87 -2.75 -8.21
N ARG A 61 -9.79 -1.81 -7.96
CA ARG A 61 -10.15 -0.74 -8.90
C ARG A 61 -10.64 0.50 -8.15
N ALA A 62 -10.52 1.65 -8.80
CA ALA A 62 -11.14 2.90 -8.36
C ALA A 62 -11.72 3.68 -9.53
N THR A 63 -12.77 4.42 -9.25
CA THR A 63 -13.25 5.55 -10.05
C THR A 63 -13.19 6.83 -9.22
N GLU A 64 -13.67 7.92 -9.75
CA GLU A 64 -13.76 9.19 -9.00
C GLU A 64 -14.66 9.10 -7.76
N THR A 65 -15.64 8.20 -7.77
CA THR A 65 -16.68 8.10 -6.73
C THR A 65 -16.86 6.68 -6.17
N SER A 66 -16.00 5.73 -6.54
CA SER A 66 -16.11 4.36 -6.04
C SER A 66 -14.74 3.69 -5.83
N ILE A 67 -14.72 2.70 -4.94
CA ILE A 67 -13.58 1.84 -4.66
C ILE A 67 -14.05 0.39 -4.69
N ARG A 68 -13.44 -0.44 -5.54
CA ARG A 68 -13.65 -1.88 -5.54
C ARG A 68 -12.58 -2.55 -4.69
N LEU A 69 -13.04 -3.34 -3.73
CA LEU A 69 -12.23 -4.12 -2.79
C LEU A 69 -12.35 -5.60 -3.15
N THR A 70 -11.25 -6.35 -3.00
CA THR A 70 -11.22 -7.80 -3.21
C THR A 70 -10.33 -8.47 -2.17
N TRP A 71 -10.59 -9.75 -1.92
CA TRP A 71 -9.82 -10.57 -0.97
C TRP A 71 -9.84 -12.05 -1.39
N LYS A 72 -9.03 -12.89 -0.75
CA LYS A 72 -9.07 -14.33 -0.97
C LYS A 72 -10.31 -14.92 -0.33
N LYS A 73 -10.98 -15.85 -1.03
CA LYS A 73 -12.15 -16.58 -0.51
C LYS A 73 -11.73 -17.36 0.73
N VAL A 74 -12.52 -17.27 1.79
CA VAL A 74 -12.34 -18.05 3.02
C VAL A 74 -13.17 -19.32 2.91
N LYS A 75 -12.52 -20.48 3.09
CA LYS A 75 -13.20 -21.81 3.04
C LYS A 75 -14.31 -21.88 4.11
N LYS A 76 -15.46 -22.39 3.75
CA LYS A 76 -16.63 -22.55 4.63
C LYS A 76 -17.20 -21.21 5.19
N ALA A 77 -16.87 -20.05 4.62
CA ALA A 77 -17.53 -18.79 4.97
C ALA A 77 -18.82 -18.62 4.17
N ASP A 78 -19.90 -18.19 4.84
CA ASP A 78 -21.20 -17.87 4.22
C ASP A 78 -21.20 -16.46 3.64
N GLY A 79 -20.25 -15.62 4.07
CA GLY A 79 -20.09 -14.27 3.56
C GLY A 79 -19.08 -13.44 4.35
N TYR A 80 -19.15 -12.15 4.10
CA TYR A 80 -18.17 -11.19 4.61
C TYR A 80 -18.86 -9.91 5.07
N GLN A 81 -18.33 -9.33 6.13
CA GLN A 81 -18.73 -8.03 6.65
C GLN A 81 -17.61 -7.04 6.37
N VAL A 82 -17.91 -5.99 5.58
CA VAL A 82 -16.96 -4.94 5.21
C VAL A 82 -17.19 -3.73 6.10
N TYR A 83 -16.09 -3.17 6.62
CA TYR A 83 -16.10 -2.02 7.51
C TYR A 83 -15.25 -0.91 6.92
N ARG A 84 -15.76 0.32 7.00
CA ARG A 84 -15.06 1.55 6.64
C ARG A 84 -14.88 2.43 7.85
N TYR A 85 -13.71 3.05 7.98
CA TYR A 85 -13.42 4.00 9.06
C TYR A 85 -14.21 5.31 8.83
N ASN A 86 -14.98 5.69 9.82
CA ASN A 86 -15.68 6.97 9.88
C ASN A 86 -14.81 7.96 10.64
N LYS A 87 -14.39 9.05 9.98
CA LYS A 87 -13.52 10.07 10.56
C LYS A 87 -14.20 10.89 11.67
N SER A 88 -15.50 11.13 11.55
CA SER A 88 -16.26 11.93 12.54
C SER A 88 -16.42 11.17 13.86
N THR A 89 -16.79 9.89 13.79
CA THR A 89 -16.98 9.05 14.98
C THR A 89 -15.70 8.37 15.45
N LYS A 90 -14.60 8.47 14.69
CA LYS A 90 -13.31 7.76 14.92
C LYS A 90 -13.46 6.24 15.10
N LYS A 91 -14.49 5.63 14.51
CA LYS A 91 -14.80 4.20 14.61
C LYS A 91 -14.97 3.54 13.22
N TYR A 92 -14.76 2.23 13.16
CA TYR A 92 -15.08 1.43 11.97
C TYR A 92 -16.56 1.08 11.96
N GLN A 93 -17.28 1.52 10.95
CA GLN A 93 -18.71 1.20 10.76
C GLN A 93 -18.85 0.14 9.66
N LYS A 94 -19.76 -0.82 9.86
CA LYS A 94 -20.11 -1.81 8.86
C LYS A 94 -20.84 -1.12 7.70
N VAL A 95 -20.27 -1.22 6.50
CA VAL A 95 -20.83 -0.60 5.28
C VAL A 95 -21.48 -1.62 4.36
N ALA A 96 -21.16 -2.91 4.52
CA ALA A 96 -21.80 -3.96 3.75
C ALA A 96 -21.68 -5.33 4.42
N THR A 97 -22.64 -6.21 4.08
CA THR A 97 -22.56 -7.66 4.23
C THR A 97 -22.72 -8.26 2.84
N VAL A 98 -21.76 -9.06 2.38
CA VAL A 98 -21.74 -9.63 1.03
C VAL A 98 -21.44 -11.13 1.07
N LYS A 99 -21.98 -11.89 0.09
CA LYS A 99 -21.69 -13.32 -0.07
C LYS A 99 -20.43 -13.59 -0.89
N THR A 100 -20.02 -12.62 -1.71
CA THR A 100 -18.84 -12.73 -2.58
C THR A 100 -17.59 -12.15 -1.92
N ASN A 101 -16.42 -12.53 -2.41
CA ASN A 101 -15.13 -12.03 -1.95
C ASN A 101 -14.72 -10.68 -2.61
N THR A 102 -15.71 -9.88 -2.96
CA THR A 102 -15.55 -8.55 -3.56
C THR A 102 -16.67 -7.63 -3.09
N TYR A 103 -16.35 -6.33 -2.97
CA TYR A 103 -17.30 -5.28 -2.64
C TYR A 103 -16.92 -3.99 -3.35
N THR A 104 -17.91 -3.23 -3.82
CA THR A 104 -17.71 -1.90 -4.41
C THR A 104 -18.40 -0.86 -3.55
N ASP A 105 -17.60 -0.04 -2.88
CA ASP A 105 -18.06 1.12 -2.13
C ASP A 105 -18.30 2.27 -3.12
N LYS A 106 -19.50 2.84 -3.10
CA LYS A 106 -19.97 3.87 -4.05
C LYS A 106 -20.26 5.19 -3.32
N LYS A 107 -20.55 6.26 -4.07
CA LYS A 107 -20.91 7.60 -3.56
C LYS A 107 -19.83 8.19 -2.67
N LEU A 108 -18.57 7.92 -2.99
CA LEU A 108 -17.42 8.41 -2.27
C LEU A 108 -16.96 9.78 -2.82
N LYS A 109 -16.26 10.56 -1.99
CA LYS A 109 -15.65 11.82 -2.43
C LYS A 109 -14.42 11.53 -3.30
N THR A 110 -14.27 12.28 -4.38
CA THR A 110 -13.15 12.19 -5.34
C THR A 110 -11.81 12.48 -4.66
N ALA A 111 -10.74 11.85 -5.15
CA ALA A 111 -9.36 12.01 -4.67
C ALA A 111 -9.23 11.93 -3.13
N THR A 112 -9.97 11.00 -2.53
CA THR A 112 -10.06 10.87 -1.08
C THR A 112 -9.62 9.49 -0.63
N VAL A 113 -8.84 9.43 0.46
CA VAL A 113 -8.37 8.18 1.08
C VAL A 113 -9.37 7.72 2.13
N TYR A 114 -9.71 6.44 2.06
CA TYR A 114 -10.56 5.70 3.01
C TYR A 114 -9.76 4.54 3.60
N GLN A 115 -10.16 4.12 4.81
CA GLN A 115 -9.57 2.94 5.46
C GLN A 115 -10.65 1.87 5.59
N TYR A 116 -10.27 0.62 5.29
CA TYR A 116 -11.17 -0.52 5.32
C TYR A 116 -10.55 -1.69 6.06
N LYS A 117 -11.42 -2.52 6.65
CA LYS A 117 -11.14 -3.87 7.09
C LYS A 117 -12.34 -4.75 6.77
N VAL A 118 -12.10 -6.05 6.67
CA VAL A 118 -13.14 -7.04 6.36
C VAL A 118 -12.96 -8.26 7.26
N ARG A 119 -14.05 -8.93 7.60
CA ARG A 119 -14.02 -10.25 8.25
C ARG A 119 -15.00 -11.19 7.56
N ALA A 120 -14.69 -12.46 7.58
CA ALA A 120 -15.61 -13.50 7.15
C ALA A 120 -16.58 -13.83 8.29
N TYR A 121 -17.74 -14.35 7.93
CA TYR A 121 -18.70 -14.91 8.87
C TYR A 121 -19.26 -16.23 8.38
N ARG A 122 -19.82 -17.01 9.31
CA ARG A 122 -20.52 -18.25 9.08
C ARG A 122 -21.76 -18.30 9.96
N LYS A 123 -22.84 -18.84 9.42
CA LYS A 123 -24.05 -19.12 10.17
C LYS A 123 -23.94 -20.50 10.83
N SER A 124 -24.33 -20.59 12.07
CA SER A 124 -24.44 -21.85 12.82
C SER A 124 -25.80 -21.85 13.51
N GLY A 125 -26.80 -22.45 12.86
CA GLY A 125 -28.20 -22.31 13.25
C GLY A 125 -28.63 -20.83 13.25
N LYS A 126 -29.19 -20.36 14.35
CA LYS A 126 -29.60 -18.96 14.55
C LYS A 126 -28.43 -18.01 14.90
N LYS A 127 -27.22 -18.53 15.17
CA LYS A 127 -26.04 -17.73 15.56
C LYS A 127 -25.16 -17.41 14.34
N THR A 128 -24.48 -16.25 14.39
CA THR A 128 -23.47 -15.86 13.41
C THR A 128 -22.11 -15.84 14.09
N VAL A 129 -21.21 -16.70 13.63
CA VAL A 129 -19.82 -16.75 14.06
C VAL A 129 -18.98 -15.91 13.11
N THR A 130 -18.12 -15.03 13.64
CA THR A 130 -17.29 -14.14 12.83
C THR A 130 -15.81 -14.43 13.05
N GLY A 131 -15.04 -14.41 11.96
CA GLY A 131 -13.60 -14.52 12.02
C GLY A 131 -12.92 -13.21 12.47
N LYS A 132 -11.60 -13.29 12.72
CA LYS A 132 -10.78 -12.10 12.99
C LYS A 132 -10.79 -11.16 11.78
N TYR A 133 -10.69 -9.86 12.04
CA TYR A 133 -10.57 -8.85 10.97
C TYR A 133 -9.30 -9.04 10.15
N SER A 134 -9.39 -8.73 8.86
CA SER A 134 -8.21 -8.54 8.01
C SER A 134 -7.30 -7.43 8.55
N ASN A 135 -6.11 -7.31 8.01
CA ASN A 135 -5.33 -6.08 8.16
C ASN A 135 -6.11 -4.90 7.57
N VAL A 136 -5.89 -3.71 8.14
CA VAL A 136 -6.45 -2.47 7.62
C VAL A 136 -5.71 -2.09 6.34
N ILE A 137 -6.46 -1.71 5.31
CA ILE A 137 -5.88 -1.11 4.10
C ILE A 137 -6.30 0.36 3.98
N LYS A 138 -5.41 1.17 3.39
CA LYS A 138 -5.74 2.49 2.85
C LYS A 138 -6.05 2.34 1.37
N ALA A 139 -7.19 2.83 0.93
CA ALA A 139 -7.66 2.80 -0.45
C ALA A 139 -8.14 4.20 -0.85
N ALA A 140 -8.00 4.58 -2.11
CA ALA A 140 -8.39 5.91 -2.58
C ALA A 140 -9.29 5.87 -3.80
N THR A 141 -10.17 6.85 -3.91
CA THR A 141 -10.86 7.20 -5.16
C THR A 141 -9.90 7.89 -6.12
N SER A 142 -10.14 7.74 -7.42
CA SER A 142 -9.33 8.39 -8.45
C SER A 142 -9.48 9.91 -8.38
N PRO A 143 -8.40 10.68 -8.63
CA PRO A 143 -8.51 12.10 -8.92
C PRO A 143 -9.28 12.34 -10.23
N GLN A 144 -9.86 13.53 -10.35
CA GLN A 144 -10.46 13.99 -11.60
C GLN A 144 -9.43 14.09 -12.72
N LYS A 145 -9.95 14.04 -13.95
CA LYS A 145 -9.16 14.31 -15.15
C LYS A 145 -8.53 15.70 -15.09
N VAL A 146 -7.28 15.80 -15.47
CA VAL A 146 -6.59 17.10 -15.57
C VAL A 146 -7.16 17.87 -16.78
N THR A 147 -7.52 19.13 -16.56
CA THR A 147 -8.08 20.03 -17.59
C THR A 147 -7.18 21.24 -17.82
N ALA A 148 -7.49 22.02 -18.86
CA ALA A 148 -6.79 23.24 -19.24
C ALA A 148 -5.28 23.04 -19.41
N VAL A 149 -4.87 21.89 -19.94
CA VAL A 149 -3.47 21.63 -20.23
C VAL A 149 -3.07 22.47 -21.45
N LYS A 150 -2.02 23.28 -21.26
CA LYS A 150 -1.40 24.09 -22.33
C LYS A 150 0.05 23.69 -22.48
N ALA A 151 0.56 23.72 -23.70
CA ALA A 151 1.97 23.50 -24.02
C ALA A 151 2.47 24.64 -24.88
N LYS A 152 3.51 25.35 -24.42
CA LYS A 152 4.13 26.46 -25.12
C LYS A 152 5.62 26.20 -25.25
N ARG A 153 6.16 26.44 -26.44
CA ARG A 153 7.61 26.42 -26.66
C ARG A 153 8.25 27.65 -26.07
N VAL A 154 9.31 27.45 -25.31
CA VAL A 154 10.13 28.53 -24.70
C VAL A 154 11.57 28.18 -25.02
N LYS A 155 12.17 28.91 -25.96
CA LYS A 155 13.47 28.58 -26.56
C LYS A 155 13.45 27.13 -27.10
N SER A 156 14.41 26.31 -26.72
CA SER A 156 14.46 24.86 -27.09
C SER A 156 13.56 23.95 -26.25
N LYS A 157 12.96 24.47 -25.16
CA LYS A 157 12.20 23.67 -24.17
C LYS A 157 10.69 23.82 -24.39
N VAL A 158 9.89 22.90 -23.80
CA VAL A 158 8.43 23.02 -23.81
C VAL A 158 7.92 23.18 -22.37
N LYS A 159 7.28 24.33 -22.11
CA LYS A 159 6.61 24.57 -20.83
C LYS A 159 5.17 24.09 -20.91
N LEU A 160 4.78 23.23 -19.95
CA LEU A 160 3.42 22.75 -19.74
C LEU A 160 2.81 23.49 -18.55
N THR A 161 1.51 23.77 -18.62
CA THR A 161 0.71 24.29 -17.50
C THR A 161 -0.66 23.63 -17.52
N TRP A 162 -1.33 23.52 -16.36
CA TRP A 162 -2.66 22.93 -16.25
C TRP A 162 -3.42 23.45 -15.04
N LYS A 163 -4.74 23.19 -14.98
CA LYS A 163 -5.56 23.51 -13.81
C LYS A 163 -5.30 22.51 -12.68
N LYS A 164 -5.11 23.02 -11.46
CA LYS A 164 -4.93 22.20 -10.25
C LYS A 164 -6.12 21.27 -10.05
N VAL A 165 -5.86 19.97 -9.77
CA VAL A 165 -6.88 19.00 -9.42
C VAL A 165 -7.00 18.92 -7.90
N LYS A 166 -8.22 19.19 -7.38
CA LYS A 166 -8.49 19.14 -5.93
C LYS A 166 -8.19 17.75 -5.36
N GLY A 167 -7.42 17.69 -4.29
CA GLY A 167 -7.08 16.45 -3.60
C GLY A 167 -6.01 15.59 -4.28
N ALA A 168 -5.47 15.99 -5.44
CA ALA A 168 -4.32 15.31 -6.04
C ALA A 168 -3.07 15.51 -5.18
N ASP A 169 -2.25 14.46 -5.06
CA ASP A 169 -0.97 14.51 -4.34
C ASP A 169 0.21 14.74 -5.29
N GLY A 170 -0.03 14.61 -6.60
CA GLY A 170 0.98 14.84 -7.62
C GLY A 170 0.45 14.63 -9.03
N TYR A 171 1.39 14.67 -10.00
CA TYR A 171 1.07 14.50 -11.42
C TYR A 171 2.12 13.64 -12.12
N GLU A 172 1.68 12.89 -13.12
CA GLU A 172 2.53 12.22 -14.09
C GLU A 172 2.42 12.92 -15.44
N ILE A 173 3.56 13.22 -16.07
CA ILE A 173 3.67 13.86 -17.36
C ILE A 173 4.08 12.82 -18.39
N TYR A 174 3.37 12.81 -19.51
CA TYR A 174 3.61 11.88 -20.61
C TYR A 174 3.85 12.65 -21.91
N ARG A 175 4.73 12.13 -22.75
CA ARG A 175 5.08 12.69 -24.07
C ARG A 175 5.02 11.61 -25.14
N ALA A 176 4.59 12.01 -26.35
CA ALA A 176 4.66 11.24 -27.57
C ALA A 176 5.09 12.14 -28.76
N THR A 177 5.53 11.54 -29.86
CA THR A 177 5.87 12.24 -31.10
C THR A 177 4.69 12.35 -32.07
N SER A 178 3.60 11.61 -31.82
CA SER A 178 2.34 11.70 -32.56
C SER A 178 1.12 11.69 -31.64
N LYS A 179 -0.03 12.21 -32.10
CA LYS A 179 -1.26 12.33 -31.30
C LYS A 179 -1.80 10.96 -30.86
N LYS A 180 -1.73 9.96 -31.73
CA LYS A 180 -2.18 8.58 -31.48
C LYS A 180 -1.04 7.64 -31.05
N GLY A 181 0.20 8.17 -30.93
CA GLY A 181 1.38 7.37 -30.61
C GLY A 181 1.43 6.87 -29.15
N LYS A 182 2.43 6.06 -28.86
CA LYS A 182 2.72 5.56 -27.51
C LYS A 182 3.25 6.68 -26.61
N TYR A 183 2.49 7.06 -25.61
CA TYR A 183 2.88 8.08 -24.64
C TYR A 183 3.80 7.47 -23.58
N GLN A 184 5.02 8.00 -23.49
CA GLN A 184 6.00 7.63 -22.47
C GLN A 184 5.93 8.58 -21.30
N LYS A 185 5.99 8.07 -20.08
CA LYS A 185 6.08 8.90 -18.89
C LYS A 185 7.47 9.53 -18.80
N ILE A 186 7.53 10.86 -18.82
CA ILE A 186 8.79 11.61 -18.77
C ILE A 186 9.07 12.25 -17.41
N LYS A 187 8.02 12.43 -16.56
CA LYS A 187 8.18 13.02 -15.21
C LYS A 187 7.07 12.60 -14.28
N THR A 188 7.43 12.44 -13.01
CA THR A 188 6.50 12.36 -11.88
C THR A 188 6.75 13.55 -10.96
N LEU A 189 5.72 14.32 -10.68
CA LEU A 189 5.71 15.44 -9.75
C LEU A 189 5.02 14.98 -8.46
N LYS A 190 5.72 15.04 -7.31
CA LYS A 190 5.26 14.48 -6.03
C LYS A 190 4.42 15.45 -5.18
N LYS A 191 4.15 16.69 -5.67
CA LYS A 191 3.33 17.69 -4.97
C LYS A 191 2.15 18.09 -5.85
N GLY A 192 0.92 17.97 -5.31
CA GLY A 192 -0.33 18.34 -6.01
C GLY A 192 -0.51 19.85 -6.21
N THR A 193 0.36 20.67 -5.64
CA THR A 193 0.41 22.12 -5.84
C THR A 193 1.19 22.54 -7.09
N ILE A 194 2.03 21.63 -7.65
CA ILE A 194 2.80 21.92 -8.86
C ILE A 194 1.88 21.77 -10.07
N VAL A 195 1.62 22.86 -10.78
CA VAL A 195 0.74 22.94 -11.94
C VAL A 195 1.46 23.33 -13.23
N SER A 196 2.77 23.19 -13.23
CA SER A 196 3.61 23.41 -14.42
C SER A 196 4.79 22.45 -14.45
N TYR A 197 5.32 22.22 -15.64
CA TYR A 197 6.53 21.43 -15.87
C TYR A 197 7.22 21.90 -17.15
N THR A 198 8.55 21.97 -17.14
CA THR A 198 9.34 22.30 -18.34
C THR A 198 10.06 21.04 -18.81
N ASP A 199 9.73 20.58 -20.02
CA ASP A 199 10.43 19.49 -20.69
C ASP A 199 11.69 20.02 -21.36
N GLY A 200 12.82 19.88 -20.67
CA GLY A 200 14.15 20.28 -21.17
C GLY A 200 14.73 19.35 -22.23
N LYS A 201 14.12 18.15 -22.41
CA LYS A 201 14.57 17.16 -23.41
C LYS A 201 13.80 17.27 -24.74
N ALA A 202 12.90 18.25 -24.88
CA ALA A 202 12.21 18.52 -26.13
C ALA A 202 13.19 19.19 -27.11
N LYS A 203 13.38 18.61 -28.28
CA LYS A 203 14.28 19.15 -29.31
C LYS A 203 13.60 20.27 -30.10
N LYS A 204 14.35 21.34 -30.46
CA LYS A 204 13.92 22.39 -31.38
C LYS A 204 13.55 21.79 -32.75
N GLY A 205 12.55 22.33 -33.42
CA GLY A 205 12.08 21.82 -34.72
C GLY A 205 11.26 20.52 -34.70
N LYS A 206 11.07 19.88 -33.53
CA LYS A 206 10.25 18.65 -33.40
C LYS A 206 8.90 18.95 -32.77
N THR A 207 7.86 18.33 -33.29
CA THR A 207 6.51 18.35 -32.71
C THR A 207 6.35 17.27 -31.64
N TYR A 208 5.74 17.63 -30.52
CA TYR A 208 5.45 16.70 -29.45
C TYR A 208 3.99 16.84 -28.99
N TYR A 209 3.47 15.75 -28.44
CA TYR A 209 2.14 15.66 -27.81
C TYR A 209 2.30 15.28 -26.35
N TYR A 210 1.58 15.96 -25.47
CA TYR A 210 1.68 15.78 -24.03
C TYR A 210 0.34 15.41 -23.43
N LYS A 211 0.38 14.60 -22.39
CA LYS A 211 -0.75 14.31 -21.50
C LYS A 211 -0.30 14.46 -20.06
N VAL A 212 -1.21 14.93 -19.21
CA VAL A 212 -0.99 15.06 -17.78
C VAL A 212 -2.03 14.23 -17.05
N ARG A 213 -1.61 13.52 -16.01
CA ARG A 213 -2.47 12.67 -15.18
C ARG A 213 -2.26 13.00 -13.72
N ALA A 214 -3.35 13.25 -12.99
CA ALA A 214 -3.30 13.45 -11.54
C ALA A 214 -3.16 12.11 -10.80
N VAL A 215 -2.50 12.13 -9.64
CA VAL A 215 -2.22 10.95 -8.80
C VAL A 215 -2.71 11.21 -7.38
N LYS A 216 -3.32 10.20 -6.75
CA LYS A 216 -3.68 10.16 -5.33
C LYS A 216 -2.97 8.99 -4.65
N ASN A 217 -2.25 9.25 -3.56
CA ASN A 217 -1.55 8.24 -2.79
C ASN A 217 -2.46 7.66 -1.69
N ALA A 218 -2.34 6.37 -1.45
CA ALA A 218 -3.05 5.65 -0.40
C ALA A 218 -2.10 4.68 0.29
N GLY A 219 -1.30 5.18 1.23
CA GLY A 219 -0.23 4.42 1.86
C GLY A 219 0.87 4.04 0.85
N LYS A 220 1.16 2.75 0.73
CA LYS A 220 2.17 2.22 -0.21
C LYS A 220 1.68 2.15 -1.67
N THR A 221 0.41 2.44 -1.94
CA THR A 221 -0.20 2.38 -3.27
C THR A 221 -0.61 3.76 -3.76
N SER A 222 -0.82 3.89 -5.06
CA SER A 222 -1.35 5.12 -5.66
C SER A 222 -2.44 4.81 -6.68
N VAL A 223 -3.40 5.73 -6.78
CA VAL A 223 -4.48 5.68 -7.77
C VAL A 223 -4.29 6.84 -8.73
N LYS A 224 -4.47 6.56 -10.00
CA LYS A 224 -4.29 7.53 -11.08
C LYS A 224 -5.63 7.92 -11.67
N GLY A 225 -5.82 9.21 -11.87
CA GLY A 225 -6.97 9.74 -12.60
C GLY A 225 -6.90 9.42 -14.10
N THR A 226 -7.94 9.76 -14.83
CA THR A 226 -7.92 9.74 -16.30
C THR A 226 -6.89 10.76 -16.81
N ALA A 227 -6.11 10.40 -17.82
CA ALA A 227 -5.18 11.32 -18.44
C ALA A 227 -5.94 12.46 -19.16
N SER A 228 -5.34 13.66 -19.19
CA SER A 228 -5.85 14.78 -19.99
C SER A 228 -5.99 14.41 -21.46
N ASN A 229 -6.73 15.21 -22.22
CA ASN A 229 -6.58 15.22 -23.66
C ASN A 229 -5.13 15.52 -24.04
N ALA A 230 -4.73 15.05 -25.21
CA ALA A 230 -3.41 15.35 -25.74
C ALA A 230 -3.35 16.84 -26.16
N VAL A 231 -2.29 17.51 -25.75
CA VAL A 231 -1.97 18.87 -26.22
C VAL A 231 -0.74 18.82 -27.13
N ARG A 232 -0.83 19.46 -28.29
CA ARG A 232 0.26 19.58 -29.26
C ARG A 232 1.16 20.78 -28.90
N CYS A 233 2.46 20.57 -29.01
CA CYS A 233 3.42 21.68 -29.10
C CYS A 233 4.21 21.51 -30.40
N GLY A 234 3.98 22.41 -31.33
CA GLY A 234 4.64 22.42 -32.65
C GLY A 234 6.11 22.85 -32.59
N LYS A 235 6.63 23.03 -33.77
CA LYS A 235 7.99 23.56 -34.02
C LYS A 235 8.22 24.91 -33.36
#